data_49b100ee57f54acc130eb48b92285625
#
_entry.id   49b100ee57f54acc130eb48b92285625
#
_cell.length_a   1.000
_cell.length_b   1.000
_cell.length_c   1.000
_cell.angle_alpha   90.00
_cell.angle_beta   90.00
_cell.angle_gamma   90.00
#
_symmetry.space_group_name_H-M   'P 1'
#
loop_
_entity.id
_entity.type
_entity.pdbx_description
1 polymer ?
#
loop_
_entity_poly.entity_id
_entity_poly.type
_entity_poly.pdbx_seq_one_letter_code
_entity_poly.pdbx_strand_id
1 'polypeptide(L)'
;MILLLHNRYRVPGGEERAVEDLAWLIRTELGEEAEILMRDSATLSRGRAALGLLRGGLEPDDVAAAVRRTGARVVHAHNVQPSLGWRALAAAREAGARVVLHLHNYRLVCAVGTCFTRGEDCTRCHGRNTLPGVRLNCRGGSRAESAAYGAGLALWQRRLTDSADAFVVPSAFALRRLESLGAPLGGRARAIPSVQREFAGRSGAGEGEYALYAGRLTEEKGVADAIAGCRLAGVPLVVAGDGPQADALRAGAPTAVRFAGRVGATELARLRAGAALALVPSRYEEILPLAALEAMAAGLPVVASRAGGLAEIVPEPGLHPPGDVQAMAERIRALWRDAAAGEAALAIARERTAPAVVAAALRGVYDAALETVKEVGTPGDGR
;
A
#
# COMPACT_ATOMS: atom_id res chain seq x y z
N MET A 1 9.31 22.16 -6.03
CA MET A 1 8.95 21.77 -4.65
C MET A 1 7.64 20.99 -4.63
N ILE A 2 7.63 19.85 -3.98
CA ILE A 2 6.46 18.96 -3.80
C ILE A 2 6.21 18.78 -2.30
N LEU A 3 4.98 19.02 -1.85
CA LEU A 3 4.56 18.81 -0.47
C LEU A 3 3.84 17.46 -0.36
N LEU A 4 4.37 16.54 0.45
CA LEU A 4 3.75 15.27 0.75
C LEU A 4 2.83 15.40 1.96
N LEU A 5 1.57 14.95 1.85
CA LEU A 5 0.65 14.89 2.98
C LEU A 5 0.44 13.45 3.41
N HIS A 6 0.59 13.17 4.70
CA HIS A 6 0.34 11.84 5.24
C HIS A 6 -0.26 11.89 6.64
N ASN A 7 -1.31 11.13 6.85
CA ASN A 7 -1.84 10.88 8.18
C ASN A 7 -1.39 9.49 8.65
N ARG A 8 -0.38 9.47 9.52
CA ARG A 8 0.23 8.26 10.07
C ARG A 8 -0.80 7.41 10.80
N TYR A 9 -0.70 6.10 10.61
CA TYR A 9 -1.56 5.15 11.32
C TYR A 9 -1.15 5.01 12.79
N ARG A 10 -2.08 4.59 13.65
CA ARG A 10 -1.78 4.25 15.05
C ARG A 10 -0.73 3.15 15.18
N VAL A 11 -0.73 2.23 14.25
CA VAL A 11 0.30 1.20 14.11
C VAL A 11 0.98 1.41 12.77
N PRO A 12 2.22 1.92 12.73
CA PRO A 12 2.96 2.15 11.51
C PRO A 12 3.10 0.88 10.65
N GLY A 13 3.02 1.04 9.35
CA GLY A 13 3.09 -0.04 8.36
C GLY A 13 3.92 0.33 7.13
N GLY A 14 3.67 -0.37 6.03
CA GLY A 14 4.40 -0.13 4.78
C GLY A 14 4.08 1.20 4.11
N GLU A 15 2.94 1.82 4.43
CA GLU A 15 2.54 3.08 3.81
C GLU A 15 3.42 4.25 4.27
N GLU A 16 3.82 4.29 5.55
CA GLU A 16 4.78 5.28 6.05
C GLU A 16 6.11 5.20 5.31
N ARG A 17 6.60 3.97 5.10
CA ARG A 17 7.83 3.75 4.34
C ARG A 17 7.67 4.18 2.88
N ALA A 18 6.54 3.87 2.25
CA ALA A 18 6.28 4.30 0.88
C ALA A 18 6.30 5.83 0.72
N VAL A 19 5.84 6.59 1.73
CA VAL A 19 5.90 8.07 1.76
C VAL A 19 7.35 8.56 1.87
N GLU A 20 8.15 7.95 2.75
CA GLU A 20 9.57 8.28 2.91
C GLU A 20 10.38 7.93 1.65
N ASP A 21 10.09 6.78 1.03
CA ASP A 21 10.71 6.35 -0.23
C ASP A 21 10.34 7.28 -1.39
N LEU A 22 9.10 7.76 -1.43
CA LEU A 22 8.67 8.73 -2.41
C LEU A 22 9.36 10.10 -2.20
N ALA A 23 9.48 10.56 -0.96
CA ALA A 23 10.21 11.81 -0.67
C ALA A 23 11.68 11.72 -1.08
N TRP A 24 12.30 10.59 -0.84
CA TRP A 24 13.65 10.31 -1.31
C TRP A 24 13.72 10.34 -2.84
N LEU A 25 12.84 9.63 -3.53
CA LEU A 25 12.77 9.57 -4.99
C LEU A 25 12.63 10.98 -5.62
N ILE A 26 11.74 11.80 -5.06
CA ILE A 26 11.52 13.18 -5.53
C ILE A 26 12.81 13.99 -5.45
N ARG A 27 13.55 13.85 -4.35
CA ARG A 27 14.80 14.61 -4.15
C ARG A 27 15.94 14.10 -5.04
N THR A 28 16.10 12.78 -5.18
CA THR A 28 17.25 12.18 -5.87
C THR A 28 17.06 12.06 -7.37
N GLU A 29 15.86 11.68 -7.84
CA GLU A 29 15.60 11.38 -9.24
C GLU A 29 14.87 12.50 -9.99
N LEU A 30 13.96 13.21 -9.30
CA LEU A 30 13.28 14.34 -9.92
C LEU A 30 14.04 15.65 -9.77
N GLY A 31 15.00 15.74 -8.85
CA GLY A 31 15.77 16.96 -8.57
C GLY A 31 14.89 18.06 -7.95
N GLU A 32 13.77 17.68 -7.35
CA GLU A 32 12.83 18.59 -6.71
C GLU A 32 12.97 18.53 -5.19
N GLU A 33 12.77 19.64 -4.51
CA GLU A 33 12.66 19.61 -3.05
C GLU A 33 11.34 18.94 -2.64
N ALA A 34 11.36 18.20 -1.53
CA ALA A 34 10.21 17.54 -0.94
C ALA A 34 10.14 17.78 0.57
N GLU A 35 8.97 18.16 1.05
CA GLU A 35 8.68 18.25 2.48
C GLU A 35 7.50 17.33 2.82
N ILE A 36 7.51 16.70 4.01
CA ILE A 36 6.41 15.85 4.48
C ILE A 36 5.68 16.59 5.60
N LEU A 37 4.40 16.95 5.36
CA LEU A 37 3.48 17.37 6.41
C LEU A 37 2.77 16.13 6.93
N MET A 38 3.16 15.70 8.14
CA MET A 38 2.65 14.48 8.77
C MET A 38 1.73 14.82 9.93
N ARG A 39 0.57 14.17 9.97
CA ARG A 39 -0.30 14.11 11.15
C ARG A 39 -0.30 12.70 11.72
N ASP A 40 -0.48 12.54 13.03
CA ASP A 40 -0.40 11.24 13.69
C ASP A 40 -1.74 10.86 14.31
N SER A 41 -2.32 9.74 13.86
CA SER A 41 -3.56 9.19 14.44
C SER A 41 -3.39 8.69 15.86
N ALA A 42 -2.16 8.40 16.32
CA ALA A 42 -1.91 7.95 17.69
C ALA A 42 -2.14 9.08 18.71
N THR A 43 -1.93 10.34 18.30
CA THR A 43 -2.14 11.51 19.16
C THR A 43 -3.61 11.97 19.21
N LEU A 44 -4.46 11.43 18.31
CA LEU A 44 -5.87 11.80 18.25
C LEU A 44 -6.72 10.94 19.19
N SER A 45 -7.54 11.59 20.03
CA SER A 45 -8.61 10.88 20.72
C SER A 45 -9.62 10.28 19.72
N ARG A 46 -10.32 9.23 20.14
CA ARG A 46 -11.36 8.58 19.28
C ARG A 46 -12.44 9.58 18.85
N GLY A 47 -12.87 10.48 19.75
CA GLY A 47 -13.85 11.52 19.45
C GLY A 47 -13.35 12.53 18.42
N ARG A 48 -12.09 12.99 18.53
CA ARG A 48 -11.49 13.92 17.57
C ARG A 48 -11.27 13.26 16.20
N ALA A 49 -10.90 11.97 16.17
CA ALA A 49 -10.82 11.20 14.93
C ALA A 49 -12.19 11.05 14.24
N ALA A 50 -13.25 10.72 15.00
CA ALA A 50 -14.60 10.66 14.48
C ALA A 50 -15.08 12.02 13.94
N LEU A 51 -14.79 13.10 14.66
CA LEU A 51 -15.10 14.47 14.23
C LEU A 51 -14.39 14.80 12.90
N GLY A 52 -13.12 14.43 12.75
CA GLY A 52 -12.37 14.62 11.50
C GLY A 52 -13.01 13.90 10.32
N LEU A 53 -13.43 12.64 10.52
CA LEU A 53 -14.14 11.87 9.50
C LEU A 53 -15.47 12.52 9.10
N LEU A 54 -16.28 12.96 10.07
CA LEU A 54 -17.60 13.55 9.82
C LEU A 54 -17.52 14.95 9.24
N ARG A 55 -16.49 15.73 9.58
CA ARG A 55 -16.26 17.08 9.02
C ARG A 55 -15.50 17.05 7.69
N GLY A 56 -14.94 15.91 7.29
CA GLY A 56 -14.12 15.78 6.09
C GLY A 56 -12.73 16.38 6.22
N GLY A 57 -12.20 16.41 7.43
CA GLY A 57 -10.87 16.92 7.81
C GLY A 57 -10.90 17.93 8.94
N LEU A 58 -9.74 18.10 9.58
CA LEU A 58 -9.46 19.05 10.65
C LEU A 58 -8.40 20.03 10.17
N GLU A 59 -8.45 21.28 10.67
CA GLU A 59 -7.36 22.26 10.53
C GLU A 59 -6.78 22.35 9.09
N PRO A 60 -7.62 22.62 8.07
CA PRO A 60 -7.16 22.67 6.67
C PRO A 60 -6.20 23.85 6.41
N ASP A 61 -6.26 24.90 7.24
CA ASP A 61 -5.44 26.10 7.09
C ASP A 61 -3.95 25.82 7.29
N ASP A 62 -3.58 24.79 8.07
CA ASP A 62 -2.19 24.34 8.22
C ASP A 62 -1.61 23.89 6.87
N VAL A 63 -2.42 23.20 6.07
CA VAL A 63 -1.99 22.72 4.75
C VAL A 63 -1.86 23.89 3.77
N ALA A 64 -2.81 24.82 3.78
CA ALA A 64 -2.71 26.04 2.97
C ALA A 64 -1.50 26.90 3.36
N ALA A 65 -1.21 27.02 4.67
CA ALA A 65 -0.03 27.72 5.16
C ALA A 65 1.28 27.03 4.73
N ALA A 66 1.32 25.70 4.80
CA ALA A 66 2.48 24.92 4.33
C ALA A 66 2.71 25.09 2.82
N VAL A 67 1.66 25.04 2.00
CA VAL A 67 1.75 25.29 0.54
C VAL A 67 2.30 26.68 0.27
N ARG A 68 1.77 27.73 0.92
CA ARG A 68 2.25 29.11 0.74
C ARG A 68 3.71 29.29 1.20
N ARG A 69 4.06 28.72 2.34
CA ARG A 69 5.41 28.81 2.92
C ARG A 69 6.46 28.13 2.04
N THR A 70 6.12 26.97 1.51
CA THR A 70 7.06 26.15 0.71
C THR A 70 7.05 26.50 -0.77
N GLY A 71 6.04 27.22 -1.25
CA GLY A 71 5.82 27.44 -2.68
C GLY A 71 5.53 26.15 -3.45
N ALA A 72 4.97 25.13 -2.78
CA ALA A 72 4.71 23.83 -3.39
C ALA A 72 3.71 23.95 -4.54
N ARG A 73 4.14 23.55 -5.74
CA ARG A 73 3.29 23.51 -6.94
C ARG A 73 2.42 22.25 -6.98
N VAL A 74 2.88 21.16 -6.34
CA VAL A 74 2.17 19.90 -6.24
C VAL A 74 2.08 19.49 -4.77
N VAL A 75 0.89 19.08 -4.37
CA VAL A 75 0.62 18.37 -3.13
C VAL A 75 0.35 16.92 -3.47
N HIS A 76 1.21 16.00 -3.02
CA HIS A 76 1.02 14.56 -3.18
C HIS A 76 0.51 13.97 -1.88
N ALA A 77 -0.78 13.69 -1.82
CA ALA A 77 -1.46 13.20 -0.61
C ALA A 77 -1.55 11.68 -0.60
N HIS A 78 -1.25 11.09 0.55
CA HIS A 78 -1.35 9.65 0.79
C HIS A 78 -2.57 9.33 1.65
N ASN A 79 -2.40 8.71 2.84
CA ASN A 79 -3.51 8.54 3.74
C ASN A 79 -3.99 9.88 4.28
N VAL A 80 -5.19 10.28 3.91
CA VAL A 80 -5.79 11.55 4.36
C VAL A 80 -6.73 11.39 5.56
N GLN A 81 -7.04 10.16 5.96
CA GLN A 81 -7.97 9.90 7.06
C GLN A 81 -7.24 9.56 8.37
N PRO A 82 -7.79 9.98 9.52
CA PRO A 82 -9.06 10.70 9.70
C PRO A 82 -8.95 12.24 9.69
N SER A 83 -7.73 12.82 9.73
CA SER A 83 -7.59 14.23 10.10
C SER A 83 -7.37 15.21 8.94
N LEU A 84 -6.79 14.78 7.82
CA LEU A 84 -6.58 15.66 6.65
C LEU A 84 -7.89 15.82 5.85
N GLY A 85 -8.42 14.71 5.31
CA GLY A 85 -9.67 14.68 4.56
C GLY A 85 -9.67 15.52 3.28
N TRP A 86 -10.84 15.69 2.67
CA TRP A 86 -11.01 16.50 1.46
C TRP A 86 -10.73 17.99 1.69
N ARG A 87 -10.97 18.51 2.91
CA ARG A 87 -10.76 19.92 3.24
C ARG A 87 -9.30 20.32 3.15
N ALA A 88 -8.37 19.43 3.53
CA ALA A 88 -6.94 19.65 3.36
C ALA A 88 -6.55 19.73 1.87
N LEU A 89 -7.14 18.87 1.04
CA LEU A 89 -6.90 18.89 -0.42
C LEU A 89 -7.48 20.16 -1.08
N ALA A 90 -8.69 20.57 -0.68
CA ALA A 90 -9.29 21.82 -1.16
C ALA A 90 -8.46 23.05 -0.77
N ALA A 91 -8.02 23.11 0.50
CA ALA A 91 -7.16 24.19 1.00
C ALA A 91 -5.80 24.25 0.27
N ALA A 92 -5.23 23.10 -0.10
CA ALA A 92 -4.02 23.05 -0.92
C ALA A 92 -4.25 23.64 -2.32
N ARG A 93 -5.38 23.33 -2.96
CA ARG A 93 -5.76 23.91 -4.27
C ARG A 93 -6.03 25.40 -4.20
N GLU A 94 -6.75 25.86 -3.19
CA GLU A 94 -7.02 27.29 -2.94
C GLU A 94 -5.71 28.07 -2.69
N ALA A 95 -4.71 27.42 -2.12
CA ALA A 95 -3.36 27.97 -1.94
C ALA A 95 -2.49 27.91 -3.22
N GLY A 96 -3.01 27.41 -4.35
CA GLY A 96 -2.36 27.39 -5.66
C GLY A 96 -1.65 26.08 -6.05
N ALA A 97 -1.68 25.04 -5.21
CA ALA A 97 -1.06 23.76 -5.54
C ALA A 97 -2.02 22.85 -6.35
N ARG A 98 -1.48 21.96 -7.17
CA ARG A 98 -2.17 20.81 -7.75
C ARG A 98 -2.12 19.62 -6.81
N VAL A 99 -3.17 18.82 -6.80
CA VAL A 99 -3.32 17.71 -5.86
C VAL A 99 -3.27 16.37 -6.58
N VAL A 100 -2.30 15.55 -6.22
CA VAL A 100 -2.21 14.13 -6.60
C VAL A 100 -2.58 13.29 -5.37
N LEU A 101 -3.56 12.40 -5.50
CA LEU A 101 -3.98 11.51 -4.41
C LEU A 101 -3.50 10.07 -4.66
N HIS A 102 -2.65 9.57 -3.75
CA HIS A 102 -2.12 8.20 -3.79
C HIS A 102 -2.99 7.23 -2.99
N LEU A 103 -3.54 6.24 -3.65
CA LEU A 103 -4.50 5.29 -3.09
C LEU A 103 -3.80 3.97 -2.72
N HIS A 104 -3.28 3.86 -1.50
CA HIS A 104 -2.59 2.67 -0.99
C HIS A 104 -3.50 1.53 -0.52
N ASN A 105 -4.81 1.75 -0.52
CA ASN A 105 -5.83 0.81 -0.05
C ASN A 105 -7.19 1.15 -0.68
N TYR A 106 -8.19 0.28 -0.45
CA TYR A 106 -9.54 0.48 -1.01
C TYR A 106 -10.44 1.41 -0.18
N ARG A 107 -9.90 2.26 0.69
CA ARG A 107 -10.70 3.15 1.57
C ARG A 107 -11.53 4.18 0.83
N LEU A 108 -11.33 4.38 -0.44
CA LEU A 108 -12.20 5.24 -1.22
C LEU A 108 -13.62 4.65 -1.38
N VAL A 109 -13.75 3.32 -1.33
CA VAL A 109 -15.02 2.59 -1.55
C VAL A 109 -15.34 1.59 -0.43
N CYS A 110 -14.36 1.15 0.35
CA CYS A 110 -14.50 0.13 1.38
C CYS A 110 -14.27 0.70 2.78
N ALA A 111 -15.23 0.52 3.71
CA ALA A 111 -15.16 1.06 5.06
C ALA A 111 -13.96 0.59 5.89
N VAL A 112 -13.41 -0.60 5.63
CA VAL A 112 -12.18 -1.11 6.26
C VAL A 112 -10.94 -0.88 5.41
N GLY A 113 -11.09 -0.83 4.09
CA GLY A 113 -10.02 -0.56 3.14
C GLY A 113 -9.31 -1.79 2.58
N THR A 114 -9.66 -3.00 3.01
CA THR A 114 -9.05 -4.25 2.53
C THR A 114 -9.93 -4.99 1.53
N CYS A 115 -11.22 -4.67 1.44
CA CYS A 115 -12.22 -5.47 0.73
C CYS A 115 -12.21 -6.95 1.20
N PHE A 116 -11.98 -7.17 2.50
CA PHE A 116 -11.91 -8.48 3.13
C PHE A 116 -12.70 -8.48 4.44
N THR A 117 -13.54 -9.48 4.67
CA THR A 117 -14.31 -9.62 5.91
C THR A 117 -14.74 -11.06 6.12
N ARG A 118 -14.70 -11.54 7.35
CA ARG A 118 -15.10 -12.92 7.73
C ARG A 118 -14.36 -14.00 6.95
N GLY A 119 -13.07 -13.78 6.67
CA GLY A 119 -12.23 -14.73 5.95
C GLY A 119 -12.39 -14.75 4.42
N GLU A 120 -13.19 -13.84 3.84
CA GLU A 120 -13.53 -13.84 2.42
C GLU A 120 -13.29 -12.47 1.75
N ASP A 121 -13.03 -12.49 0.45
CA ASP A 121 -13.05 -11.30 -0.40
C ASP A 121 -14.45 -10.69 -0.42
N CYS A 122 -14.54 -9.36 -0.42
CA CYS A 122 -15.81 -8.65 -0.23
C CYS A 122 -15.95 -7.44 -1.17
N THR A 123 -17.01 -7.43 -1.97
CA THR A 123 -17.39 -6.34 -2.87
C THR A 123 -18.72 -5.67 -2.49
N ARG A 124 -19.21 -5.88 -1.26
CA ARG A 124 -20.55 -5.41 -0.83
C ARG A 124 -20.66 -3.89 -0.70
N CYS A 125 -19.55 -3.19 -0.39
CA CYS A 125 -19.50 -1.74 -0.45
C CYS A 125 -19.22 -1.30 -1.88
N HIS A 126 -19.97 -0.31 -2.38
CA HIS A 126 -19.85 0.16 -3.76
C HIS A 126 -20.11 1.67 -3.82
N GLY A 127 -19.22 2.41 -4.49
CA GLY A 127 -19.29 3.86 -4.57
C GLY A 127 -19.44 4.48 -3.17
N ARG A 128 -20.51 5.26 -2.96
CA ARG A 128 -20.82 5.87 -1.66
C ARG A 128 -21.57 4.94 -0.70
N ASN A 129 -22.02 3.78 -1.15
CA ASN A 129 -22.75 2.84 -0.30
C ASN A 129 -21.79 2.01 0.56
N THR A 130 -21.49 2.52 1.74
CA THR A 130 -20.66 1.86 2.76
C THR A 130 -21.48 1.20 3.87
N LEU A 131 -22.81 1.20 3.78
CA LEU A 131 -23.71 0.60 4.77
C LEU A 131 -23.41 -0.88 5.06
N PRO A 132 -23.04 -1.71 4.07
CA PRO A 132 -22.62 -3.09 4.35
C PRO A 132 -21.45 -3.15 5.36
N GLY A 133 -20.46 -2.28 5.24
CA GLY A 133 -19.30 -2.22 6.15
C GLY A 133 -19.69 -1.86 7.59
N VAL A 134 -20.71 -1.01 7.76
CA VAL A 134 -21.29 -0.68 9.08
C VAL A 134 -22.07 -1.86 9.66
N ARG A 135 -22.95 -2.48 8.88
CA ARG A 135 -23.77 -3.62 9.31
C ARG A 135 -22.92 -4.83 9.72
N LEU A 136 -21.89 -5.11 8.97
CA LEU A 136 -20.96 -6.23 9.22
C LEU A 136 -19.90 -5.91 10.28
N ASN A 137 -19.87 -4.65 10.80
CA ASN A 137 -18.83 -4.17 11.72
C ASN A 137 -17.41 -4.50 11.24
N CYS A 138 -17.12 -4.22 9.96
CA CYS A 138 -15.87 -4.62 9.30
C CYS A 138 -14.60 -4.09 9.96
N ARG A 139 -14.68 -3.04 10.79
CA ARG A 139 -13.53 -2.52 11.53
C ARG A 139 -13.24 -3.26 12.85
N GLY A 140 -14.10 -4.20 13.25
CA GLY A 140 -13.88 -5.14 14.35
C GLY A 140 -13.85 -4.56 15.76
N GLY A 141 -13.51 -3.29 15.94
CA GLY A 141 -13.31 -2.69 17.26
C GLY A 141 -14.57 -2.10 17.88
N SER A 142 -15.43 -1.48 17.07
CA SER A 142 -16.63 -0.78 17.56
C SER A 142 -17.59 -0.48 16.42
N ARG A 143 -18.88 -0.70 16.65
CA ARG A 143 -19.93 -0.30 15.70
C ARG A 143 -19.94 1.20 15.45
N ALA A 144 -19.65 2.01 16.47
CA ALA A 144 -19.53 3.46 16.34
C ALA A 144 -18.37 3.88 15.43
N GLU A 145 -17.23 3.19 15.53
CA GLU A 145 -16.10 3.43 14.63
C GLU A 145 -16.43 3.04 13.18
N SER A 146 -17.06 1.87 12.99
CA SER A 146 -17.52 1.44 11.67
C SER A 146 -18.53 2.42 11.06
N ALA A 147 -19.44 2.97 11.87
CA ALA A 147 -20.40 3.98 11.46
C ALA A 147 -19.72 5.30 11.09
N ALA A 148 -18.79 5.81 11.90
CA ALA A 148 -18.08 7.06 11.61
C ALA A 148 -17.26 6.97 10.32
N TYR A 149 -16.53 5.87 10.10
CA TYR A 149 -15.80 5.65 8.85
C TYR A 149 -16.74 5.49 7.66
N GLY A 150 -17.78 4.66 7.78
CA GLY A 150 -18.75 4.46 6.71
C GLY A 150 -19.46 5.76 6.32
N ALA A 151 -19.90 6.54 7.31
CA ALA A 151 -20.54 7.84 7.07
C ALA A 151 -19.55 8.84 6.43
N GLY A 152 -18.32 8.92 6.95
CA GLY A 152 -17.30 9.81 6.38
C GLY A 152 -17.02 9.53 4.90
N LEU A 153 -16.90 8.25 4.53
CA LEU A 153 -16.74 7.85 3.13
C LEU A 153 -17.97 8.19 2.29
N ALA A 154 -19.16 7.83 2.75
CA ALA A 154 -20.41 8.09 2.04
C ALA A 154 -20.65 9.60 1.79
N LEU A 155 -20.30 10.43 2.77
CA LEU A 155 -20.49 11.89 2.69
C LEU A 155 -19.46 12.55 1.77
N TRP A 156 -18.18 12.13 1.86
CA TRP A 156 -17.08 12.94 1.34
C TRP A 156 -16.33 12.32 0.15
N GLN A 157 -16.69 11.09 -0.30
CA GLN A 157 -16.00 10.44 -1.42
C GLN A 157 -15.88 11.37 -2.64
N ARG A 158 -17.00 11.96 -3.12
CA ARG A 158 -16.96 12.84 -4.28
C ARG A 158 -16.12 14.08 -4.03
N ARG A 159 -16.32 14.78 -2.91
CA ARG A 159 -15.51 15.95 -2.59
C ARG A 159 -14.02 15.65 -2.50
N LEU A 160 -13.67 14.48 -1.95
CA LEU A 160 -12.28 14.02 -1.89
C LEU A 160 -11.71 13.82 -3.30
N THR A 161 -12.46 13.16 -4.18
CA THR A 161 -12.00 12.88 -5.55
C THR A 161 -12.05 14.10 -6.45
N ASP A 162 -13.00 15.02 -6.25
CA ASP A 162 -13.08 16.28 -6.99
C ASP A 162 -11.98 17.27 -6.56
N SER A 163 -11.45 17.12 -5.35
CA SER A 163 -10.32 17.91 -4.85
C SER A 163 -8.95 17.38 -5.34
N ALA A 164 -8.89 16.24 -6.04
CA ALA A 164 -7.68 15.72 -6.63
C ALA A 164 -7.66 15.95 -8.14
N ASP A 165 -6.52 16.41 -8.67
CA ASP A 165 -6.29 16.62 -10.10
C ASP A 165 -5.90 15.29 -10.79
N ALA A 166 -5.15 14.42 -10.08
CA ALA A 166 -4.75 13.10 -10.55
C ALA A 166 -4.71 12.08 -9.41
N PHE A 167 -4.68 10.79 -9.76
CA PHE A 167 -4.57 9.69 -8.81
C PHE A 167 -3.39 8.77 -9.16
N VAL A 168 -2.72 8.27 -8.14
CA VAL A 168 -1.74 7.18 -8.25
C VAL A 168 -2.27 5.96 -7.51
N VAL A 169 -2.20 4.80 -8.13
CA VAL A 169 -2.59 3.51 -7.55
C VAL A 169 -1.44 2.53 -7.76
N PRO A 170 -1.02 1.73 -6.76
CA PRO A 170 0.19 0.92 -6.88
C PRO A 170 0.17 -0.19 -7.94
N SER A 171 -1.01 -0.64 -8.40
CA SER A 171 -1.13 -1.69 -9.42
C SER A 171 -2.31 -1.45 -10.36
N ALA A 172 -2.25 -2.01 -11.57
CA ALA A 172 -3.35 -1.96 -12.52
C ALA A 172 -4.57 -2.77 -12.03
N PHE A 173 -4.34 -3.87 -11.30
CA PHE A 173 -5.41 -4.62 -10.64
C PHE A 173 -6.19 -3.73 -9.67
N ALA A 174 -5.49 -3.05 -8.77
CA ALA A 174 -6.13 -2.20 -7.78
C ALA A 174 -6.89 -1.03 -8.42
N LEU A 175 -6.34 -0.47 -9.50
CA LEU A 175 -7.02 0.57 -10.28
C LEU A 175 -8.34 0.04 -10.85
N ARG A 176 -8.31 -1.07 -11.60
CA ARG A 176 -9.53 -1.71 -12.16
C ARG A 176 -10.53 -2.06 -11.06
N ARG A 177 -10.06 -2.58 -9.92
CA ARG A 177 -10.93 -2.94 -8.79
C ARG A 177 -11.58 -1.71 -8.15
N LEU A 178 -10.85 -0.63 -7.95
CA LEU A 178 -11.44 0.64 -7.46
C LEU A 178 -12.51 1.16 -8.40
N GLU A 179 -12.27 1.15 -9.70
CA GLU A 179 -13.24 1.57 -10.72
C GLU A 179 -14.46 0.66 -10.74
N SER A 180 -14.28 -0.67 -10.71
CA SER A 180 -15.38 -1.64 -10.66
C SER A 180 -16.24 -1.52 -9.40
N LEU A 181 -15.65 -1.06 -8.29
CA LEU A 181 -16.36 -0.76 -7.05
C LEU A 181 -16.95 0.66 -7.02
N GLY A 182 -16.93 1.38 -8.14
CA GLY A 182 -17.56 2.69 -8.29
C GLY A 182 -16.77 3.86 -7.72
N ALA A 183 -15.43 3.76 -7.65
CA ALA A 183 -14.56 4.89 -7.34
C ALA A 183 -14.60 5.91 -8.49
N PRO A 184 -14.93 7.20 -8.25
CA PRO A 184 -15.07 8.19 -9.32
C PRO A 184 -13.70 8.77 -9.72
N LEU A 185 -12.82 7.95 -10.32
CA LEU A 185 -11.47 8.34 -10.71
C LEU A 185 -11.41 9.10 -12.04
N GLY A 186 -12.42 8.93 -12.91
CA GLY A 186 -12.62 9.73 -14.13
C GLY A 186 -11.47 9.69 -15.12
N GLY A 187 -10.77 8.54 -15.26
CA GLY A 187 -9.62 8.39 -16.18
C GLY A 187 -8.34 9.12 -15.74
N ARG A 188 -8.36 9.80 -14.60
CA ARG A 188 -7.23 10.57 -14.05
C ARG A 188 -6.25 9.73 -13.24
N ALA A 189 -6.45 8.41 -13.15
CA ALA A 189 -5.60 7.51 -12.38
C ALA A 189 -4.51 6.87 -13.24
N ARG A 190 -3.34 6.66 -12.62
CA ARG A 190 -2.23 5.92 -13.20
C ARG A 190 -1.75 4.85 -12.22
N ALA A 191 -1.46 3.67 -12.75
CA ALA A 191 -0.86 2.58 -11.98
C ALA A 191 0.66 2.80 -11.91
N ILE A 192 1.19 3.07 -10.71
CA ILE A 192 2.62 3.29 -10.46
C ILE A 192 3.01 2.53 -9.20
N PRO A 193 3.88 1.52 -9.29
CA PRO A 193 4.29 0.73 -8.14
C PRO A 193 5.18 1.55 -7.18
N SER A 194 5.29 1.09 -5.94
CA SER A 194 6.22 1.68 -4.98
C SER A 194 7.67 1.47 -5.41
N VAL A 195 8.47 2.51 -5.34
CA VAL A 195 9.90 2.46 -5.67
C VAL A 195 10.65 1.51 -4.74
N GLN A 196 11.65 0.82 -5.28
CA GLN A 196 12.67 0.11 -4.50
C GLN A 196 13.98 0.87 -4.66
N ARG A 197 14.60 1.24 -3.51
CA ARG A 197 15.85 2.04 -3.50
C ARG A 197 17.08 1.21 -3.83
N GLU A 198 17.06 -0.06 -3.42
CA GLU A 198 18.20 -0.96 -3.48
C GLU A 198 17.81 -2.28 -4.13
N PHE A 199 18.75 -2.83 -4.88
CA PHE A 199 18.61 -4.13 -5.54
C PHE A 199 19.85 -4.97 -5.26
N ALA A 200 19.64 -6.25 -5.02
CA ALA A 200 20.76 -7.20 -4.95
C ALA A 200 21.56 -7.18 -6.27
N GLY A 201 22.86 -7.42 -6.19
CA GLY A 201 23.69 -7.58 -7.39
C GLY A 201 23.30 -8.82 -8.17
N ARG A 202 23.05 -9.92 -7.43
CA ARG A 202 22.60 -11.24 -7.92
C ARG A 202 21.70 -11.92 -6.89
N SER A 203 21.02 -12.98 -7.29
CA SER A 203 20.27 -13.82 -6.36
C SER A 203 21.21 -14.63 -5.45
N GLY A 204 20.93 -14.59 -4.14
CA GLY A 204 21.56 -15.47 -3.13
C GLY A 204 20.70 -16.68 -2.75
N ALA A 205 19.56 -16.89 -3.41
CA ALA A 205 18.57 -17.91 -3.03
C ALA A 205 19.11 -19.34 -2.96
N GLY A 206 20.09 -19.68 -3.81
CA GLY A 206 20.74 -21.00 -3.83
C GLY A 206 21.45 -21.37 -2.52
N GLU A 207 21.92 -20.40 -1.78
CA GLU A 207 22.62 -20.55 -0.50
C GLU A 207 21.69 -20.36 0.72
N GLY A 208 20.41 -20.02 0.48
CA GLY A 208 19.43 -19.71 1.52
C GLY A 208 19.09 -20.92 2.40
N GLU A 209 18.83 -20.67 3.68
CA GLU A 209 18.63 -21.70 4.68
C GLU A 209 17.16 -21.87 5.10
N TYR A 210 16.29 -20.88 4.84
CA TYR A 210 14.90 -20.87 5.28
C TYR A 210 13.99 -20.12 4.29
N ALA A 211 12.69 -20.40 4.36
CA ALA A 211 11.67 -19.56 3.78
C ALA A 211 11.43 -18.33 4.68
N LEU A 212 11.22 -17.16 4.12
CA LEU A 212 10.99 -15.93 4.88
C LEU A 212 9.57 -15.42 4.69
N TYR A 213 8.83 -15.25 5.78
CA TYR A 213 7.64 -14.43 5.83
C TYR A 213 7.97 -13.08 6.50
N ALA A 214 7.61 -11.96 5.87
CA ALA A 214 7.80 -10.62 6.45
C ALA A 214 6.51 -9.80 6.33
N GLY A 215 5.85 -9.51 7.47
CA GLY A 215 4.61 -8.75 7.46
C GLY A 215 3.84 -8.78 8.77
N ARG A 216 2.66 -8.14 8.78
CA ARG A 216 1.76 -8.18 9.94
C ARG A 216 1.20 -9.57 10.16
N LEU A 217 1.09 -9.99 11.42
CA LEU A 217 0.53 -11.29 11.80
C LEU A 217 -0.99 -11.16 12.01
N THR A 218 -1.71 -11.07 10.88
CA THR A 218 -3.16 -10.93 10.81
C THR A 218 -3.75 -12.00 9.89
N GLU A 219 -5.03 -12.28 10.02
CA GLU A 219 -5.71 -13.36 9.29
C GLU A 219 -5.61 -13.16 7.76
N GLU A 220 -5.86 -11.94 7.28
CA GLU A 220 -5.83 -11.61 5.86
C GLU A 220 -4.45 -11.78 5.22
N LYS A 221 -3.37 -11.81 6.03
CA LYS A 221 -1.99 -12.00 5.56
C LYS A 221 -1.56 -13.47 5.46
N GLY A 222 -2.38 -14.41 5.90
CA GLY A 222 -2.18 -15.83 5.67
C GLY A 222 -0.97 -16.48 6.36
N VAL A 223 -0.53 -15.94 7.51
CA VAL A 223 0.68 -16.47 8.21
C VAL A 223 0.52 -17.92 8.62
N ALA A 224 -0.70 -18.32 9.03
CA ALA A 224 -0.98 -19.72 9.35
C ALA A 224 -0.80 -20.64 8.14
N ASP A 225 -1.13 -20.16 6.94
CA ASP A 225 -0.94 -20.90 5.68
C ASP A 225 0.57 -21.05 5.38
N ALA A 226 1.36 -19.96 5.60
CA ALA A 226 2.82 -20.05 5.46
C ALA A 226 3.44 -21.11 6.36
N ILE A 227 3.04 -21.15 7.64
CA ILE A 227 3.51 -22.16 8.60
C ILE A 227 3.12 -23.58 8.15
N ALA A 228 1.86 -23.77 7.75
CA ALA A 228 1.37 -25.06 7.30
C ALA A 228 2.03 -25.50 5.98
N GLY A 229 2.20 -24.57 5.01
CA GLY A 229 2.87 -24.83 3.74
C GLY A 229 4.34 -25.22 3.90
N CYS A 230 5.09 -24.50 4.73
CA CYS A 230 6.49 -24.86 5.03
C CYS A 230 6.60 -26.22 5.73
N ARG A 231 5.69 -26.51 6.66
CA ARG A 231 5.63 -27.84 7.31
C ARG A 231 5.39 -28.95 6.28
N LEU A 232 4.44 -28.77 5.36
CA LEU A 232 4.17 -29.74 4.29
C LEU A 232 5.32 -29.85 3.29
N ALA A 233 6.00 -28.74 3.01
CA ALA A 233 7.17 -28.73 2.13
C ALA A 233 8.43 -29.33 2.80
N GLY A 234 8.46 -29.42 4.11
CA GLY A 234 9.61 -29.91 4.87
C GLY A 234 10.76 -28.89 4.96
N VAL A 235 10.45 -27.59 4.94
CA VAL A 235 11.47 -26.52 4.95
C VAL A 235 11.34 -25.64 6.20
N PRO A 236 12.46 -25.09 6.72
CA PRO A 236 12.44 -24.14 7.83
C PRO A 236 11.76 -22.82 7.42
N LEU A 237 11.12 -22.16 8.40
CA LEU A 237 10.47 -20.87 8.21
C LEU A 237 10.96 -19.84 9.24
N VAL A 238 11.28 -18.64 8.76
CA VAL A 238 11.46 -17.46 9.61
C VAL A 238 10.27 -16.51 9.40
N VAL A 239 9.64 -16.13 10.51
CA VAL A 239 8.50 -15.19 10.54
C VAL A 239 8.99 -13.89 11.16
N ALA A 240 9.11 -12.84 10.32
CA ALA A 240 9.47 -11.49 10.73
C ALA A 240 8.21 -10.60 10.73
N GLY A 241 7.80 -10.17 11.90
CA GLY A 241 6.62 -9.34 12.08
C GLY A 241 5.94 -9.55 13.40
N ASP A 242 4.86 -8.78 13.61
CA ASP A 242 4.02 -8.84 14.80
C ASP A 242 2.57 -8.55 14.43
N GLY A 243 1.64 -8.87 15.33
CA GLY A 243 0.22 -8.64 15.12
C GLY A 243 -0.67 -9.44 16.07
N PRO A 244 -1.99 -9.28 15.98
CA PRO A 244 -2.94 -9.88 16.91
C PRO A 244 -2.93 -11.41 16.93
N GLN A 245 -2.40 -12.07 15.91
CA GLN A 245 -2.28 -13.53 15.87
C GLN A 245 -0.94 -14.06 16.42
N ALA A 246 -0.01 -13.19 16.82
CA ALA A 246 1.36 -13.57 17.17
C ALA A 246 1.43 -14.69 18.23
N ASP A 247 0.72 -14.56 19.34
CA ASP A 247 0.79 -15.50 20.46
C ASP A 247 0.14 -16.85 20.09
N ALA A 248 -0.99 -16.82 19.40
CA ALA A 248 -1.64 -18.05 18.94
C ALA A 248 -0.79 -18.81 17.91
N LEU A 249 -0.14 -18.09 16.99
CA LEU A 249 0.76 -18.70 16.00
C LEU A 249 2.01 -19.31 16.66
N ARG A 250 2.62 -18.61 17.64
CA ARG A 250 3.78 -19.12 18.38
C ARG A 250 3.44 -20.39 19.16
N ALA A 251 2.29 -20.40 19.84
CA ALA A 251 1.86 -21.54 20.65
C ALA A 251 1.62 -22.82 19.82
N GLY A 252 1.19 -22.68 18.57
CA GLY A 252 0.90 -23.81 17.67
C GLY A 252 2.01 -24.13 16.64
N ALA A 253 3.12 -23.41 16.65
CA ALA A 253 4.14 -23.54 15.62
C ALA A 253 5.06 -24.76 15.84
N PRO A 254 5.45 -25.49 14.76
CA PRO A 254 6.51 -26.50 14.83
C PRO A 254 7.87 -25.87 15.20
N THR A 255 8.80 -26.72 15.68
CA THR A 255 10.17 -26.30 16.06
C THR A 255 10.98 -25.73 14.88
N ALA A 256 10.64 -26.10 13.65
CA ALA A 256 11.24 -25.55 12.43
C ALA A 256 10.81 -24.12 12.09
N VAL A 257 9.92 -23.52 12.88
CA VAL A 257 9.45 -22.12 12.70
C VAL A 257 10.10 -21.23 13.73
N ARG A 258 10.86 -20.24 13.28
CA ARG A 258 11.46 -19.19 14.11
C ARG A 258 10.73 -17.87 13.95
N PHE A 259 10.26 -17.29 15.05
CA PHE A 259 9.67 -15.95 15.08
C PHE A 259 10.72 -14.92 15.46
N ALA A 260 11.04 -14.02 14.54
CA ALA A 260 11.97 -12.91 14.75
C ALA A 260 11.32 -11.69 15.44
N GLY A 261 9.98 -11.68 15.55
CA GLY A 261 9.26 -10.52 16.03
C GLY A 261 9.31 -9.33 15.05
N ARG A 262 9.02 -8.14 15.54
CA ARG A 262 9.15 -6.91 14.74
C ARG A 262 10.61 -6.52 14.63
N VAL A 263 11.17 -6.53 13.42
CA VAL A 263 12.57 -6.23 13.13
C VAL A 263 12.72 -4.90 12.39
N GLY A 264 13.86 -4.23 12.55
CA GLY A 264 14.22 -3.04 11.78
C GLY A 264 14.69 -3.37 10.36
N ALA A 265 14.91 -2.33 9.54
CA ALA A 265 15.28 -2.48 8.12
C ALA A 265 16.58 -3.28 7.92
N THR A 266 17.62 -3.01 8.70
CA THR A 266 18.91 -3.71 8.61
C THR A 266 18.77 -5.19 8.90
N GLU A 267 18.05 -5.56 9.96
CA GLU A 267 17.83 -6.96 10.30
C GLU A 267 16.94 -7.66 9.26
N LEU A 268 15.93 -6.97 8.71
CA LEU A 268 15.10 -7.52 7.65
C LEU A 268 15.90 -7.75 6.36
N ALA A 269 16.82 -6.86 6.02
CA ALA A 269 17.76 -7.06 4.89
C ALA A 269 18.65 -8.29 5.12
N ARG A 270 19.18 -8.47 6.35
CA ARG A 270 19.95 -9.65 6.73
C ARG A 270 19.12 -10.95 6.63
N LEU A 271 17.86 -10.91 7.08
CA LEU A 271 16.96 -12.06 6.96
C LEU A 271 16.66 -12.40 5.49
N ARG A 272 16.53 -11.41 4.61
CA ARG A 272 16.36 -11.65 3.17
C ARG A 272 17.61 -12.27 2.57
N ALA A 273 18.80 -11.79 2.93
CA ALA A 273 20.07 -12.34 2.43
C ALA A 273 20.28 -13.81 2.78
N GLY A 274 19.76 -14.29 3.92
CA GLY A 274 19.85 -15.70 4.32
C GLY A 274 18.67 -16.57 3.90
N ALA A 275 17.69 -16.03 3.19
CA ALA A 275 16.49 -16.77 2.78
C ALA A 275 16.67 -17.48 1.44
N ALA A 276 16.06 -18.65 1.28
CA ALA A 276 15.95 -19.38 0.02
C ALA A 276 14.81 -18.88 -0.87
N LEU A 277 13.74 -18.40 -0.25
CA LEU A 277 12.57 -17.79 -0.91
C LEU A 277 11.76 -16.94 0.08
N ALA A 278 10.88 -16.12 -0.45
CA ALA A 278 9.94 -15.34 0.36
C ALA A 278 8.50 -15.83 0.16
N LEU A 279 7.68 -15.70 1.23
CA LEU A 279 6.27 -16.09 1.23
C LEU A 279 5.36 -14.87 1.40
N VAL A 280 4.37 -14.74 0.51
CA VAL A 280 3.33 -13.71 0.59
C VAL A 280 1.94 -14.33 0.38
N PRO A 281 1.46 -15.14 1.36
CA PRO A 281 0.26 -15.98 1.23
C PRO A 281 -1.03 -15.22 1.58
N SER A 282 -1.16 -13.98 1.12
CA SER A 282 -2.31 -13.12 1.44
C SER A 282 -3.63 -13.74 1.00
N ARG A 283 -4.64 -13.75 1.88
CA ARG A 283 -5.98 -14.27 1.62
C ARG A 283 -6.92 -13.24 0.99
N TYR A 284 -6.47 -12.01 0.81
CA TYR A 284 -7.24 -10.92 0.23
C TYR A 284 -6.55 -10.33 -1.00
N GLU A 285 -7.31 -9.59 -1.78
CA GLU A 285 -6.86 -8.93 -2.99
C GLU A 285 -5.93 -7.73 -2.65
N GLU A 286 -4.65 -8.02 -2.47
CA GLU A 286 -3.63 -7.00 -2.18
C GLU A 286 -3.59 -5.92 -3.27
N ILE A 287 -3.42 -4.68 -2.87
CA ILE A 287 -3.17 -3.60 -3.84
C ILE A 287 -1.83 -3.80 -4.54
N LEU A 288 -0.75 -3.81 -3.77
CA LEU A 288 0.58 -4.26 -4.15
C LEU A 288 1.44 -4.36 -2.88
N PRO A 289 1.74 -5.55 -2.36
CA PRO A 289 2.45 -5.68 -1.11
C PRO A 289 3.94 -5.38 -1.26
N LEU A 290 4.45 -4.43 -0.46
CA LEU A 290 5.87 -4.08 -0.43
C LEU A 290 6.74 -5.28 -0.13
N ALA A 291 6.28 -6.22 0.72
CA ALA A 291 7.04 -7.41 1.07
C ALA A 291 7.42 -8.27 -0.15
N ALA A 292 6.55 -8.35 -1.17
CA ALA A 292 6.86 -9.05 -2.41
C ALA A 292 7.91 -8.27 -3.23
N LEU A 293 7.71 -6.97 -3.42
CA LEU A 293 8.65 -6.11 -4.16
C LEU A 293 10.05 -6.12 -3.52
N GLU A 294 10.11 -5.98 -2.21
CA GLU A 294 11.35 -5.99 -1.44
C GLU A 294 12.08 -7.35 -1.49
N ALA A 295 11.32 -8.45 -1.48
CA ALA A 295 11.88 -9.79 -1.63
C ALA A 295 12.44 -9.99 -3.05
N MET A 296 11.70 -9.61 -4.07
CA MET A 296 12.13 -9.66 -5.47
C MET A 296 13.37 -8.78 -5.71
N ALA A 297 13.39 -7.56 -5.16
CA ALA A 297 14.54 -6.67 -5.23
C ALA A 297 15.78 -7.22 -4.51
N ALA A 298 15.57 -8.05 -3.48
CA ALA A 298 16.65 -8.80 -2.81
C ALA A 298 17.08 -10.07 -3.57
N GLY A 299 16.50 -10.36 -4.75
CA GLY A 299 16.84 -11.54 -5.55
C GLY A 299 16.23 -12.83 -5.02
N LEU A 300 15.13 -12.78 -4.28
CA LEU A 300 14.46 -13.98 -3.78
C LEU A 300 13.34 -14.42 -4.72
N PRO A 301 13.21 -15.72 -5.02
CA PRO A 301 11.98 -16.28 -5.52
C PRO A 301 10.83 -15.97 -4.55
N VAL A 302 9.64 -15.66 -5.07
CA VAL A 302 8.48 -15.36 -4.25
C VAL A 302 7.40 -16.40 -4.49
N VAL A 303 6.95 -17.06 -3.41
CA VAL A 303 5.74 -17.89 -3.40
C VAL A 303 4.61 -17.04 -2.82
N ALA A 304 3.58 -16.79 -3.62
CA ALA A 304 2.51 -15.87 -3.27
C ALA A 304 1.13 -16.38 -3.69
N SER A 305 0.12 -15.89 -3.00
CA SER A 305 -1.26 -16.10 -3.44
C SER A 305 -1.52 -15.39 -4.77
N ARG A 306 -2.26 -16.03 -5.66
CA ARG A 306 -2.80 -15.42 -6.89
C ARG A 306 -3.93 -14.45 -6.54
N ALA A 307 -3.58 -13.34 -5.90
CA ALA A 307 -4.53 -12.37 -5.38
C ALA A 307 -4.05 -10.94 -5.63
N GLY A 308 -4.91 -10.13 -6.22
CA GLY A 308 -4.68 -8.71 -6.42
C GLY A 308 -3.43 -8.39 -7.25
N GLY A 309 -2.70 -7.38 -6.80
CA GLY A 309 -1.46 -6.94 -7.43
C GLY A 309 -0.32 -7.96 -7.35
N LEU A 310 -0.42 -9.00 -6.49
CA LEU A 310 0.58 -10.08 -6.47
C LEU A 310 0.64 -10.82 -7.82
N ALA A 311 -0.52 -11.08 -8.42
CA ALA A 311 -0.60 -11.76 -9.71
C ALA A 311 -0.03 -10.92 -10.87
N GLU A 312 0.20 -9.63 -10.68
CA GLU A 312 0.82 -8.76 -11.69
C GLU A 312 2.34 -8.77 -11.65
N ILE A 313 2.94 -9.11 -10.51
CA ILE A 313 4.40 -9.00 -10.31
C ILE A 313 5.10 -10.32 -10.08
N VAL A 314 4.45 -11.29 -9.43
CA VAL A 314 5.07 -12.59 -9.13
C VAL A 314 4.93 -13.51 -10.35
N PRO A 315 6.05 -14.12 -10.84
CA PRO A 315 6.01 -15.08 -11.92
C PRO A 315 5.12 -16.30 -11.62
N GLU A 316 4.51 -16.86 -12.66
CA GLU A 316 3.59 -18.02 -12.58
C GLU A 316 4.07 -19.20 -11.72
N PRO A 317 5.33 -19.64 -11.80
CA PRO A 317 5.81 -20.74 -10.95
C PRO A 317 5.69 -20.48 -9.44
N GLY A 318 5.59 -19.20 -9.02
CA GLY A 318 5.42 -18.80 -7.63
C GLY A 318 3.98 -18.61 -7.16
N LEU A 319 2.99 -18.65 -8.06
CA LEU A 319 1.61 -18.35 -7.72
C LEU A 319 0.79 -19.60 -7.36
N HIS A 320 -0.03 -19.49 -6.31
CA HIS A 320 -0.98 -20.52 -5.87
C HIS A 320 -2.35 -19.91 -5.54
N PRO A 321 -3.46 -20.67 -5.51
CA PRO A 321 -4.75 -20.17 -5.06
C PRO A 321 -4.68 -19.69 -3.60
N PRO A 322 -5.35 -18.57 -3.22
CA PRO A 322 -5.41 -18.12 -1.83
C PRO A 322 -5.96 -19.19 -0.90
N GLY A 323 -5.28 -19.46 0.23
CA GLY A 323 -5.66 -20.44 1.21
C GLY A 323 -5.37 -21.92 0.84
N ASP A 324 -4.93 -22.18 -0.39
CA ASP A 324 -4.53 -23.54 -0.81
C ASP A 324 -3.11 -23.84 -0.33
N VAL A 325 -3.05 -24.43 0.88
CA VAL A 325 -1.78 -24.76 1.55
C VAL A 325 -1.03 -25.89 0.81
N GLN A 326 -1.74 -26.81 0.15
CA GLN A 326 -1.12 -27.90 -0.60
C GLN A 326 -0.43 -27.36 -1.86
N ALA A 327 -1.12 -26.55 -2.65
CA ALA A 327 -0.55 -25.89 -3.81
C ALA A 327 0.63 -24.99 -3.41
N MET A 328 0.52 -24.26 -2.29
CA MET A 328 1.63 -23.46 -1.76
C MET A 328 2.87 -24.33 -1.44
N ALA A 329 2.68 -25.47 -0.77
CA ALA A 329 3.78 -26.38 -0.45
C ALA A 329 4.48 -26.92 -1.71
N GLU A 330 3.73 -27.18 -2.78
CA GLU A 330 4.27 -27.59 -4.08
C GLU A 330 5.15 -26.47 -4.68
N ARG A 331 4.68 -25.19 -4.64
CA ARG A 331 5.46 -24.04 -5.11
C ARG A 331 6.70 -23.80 -4.27
N ILE A 332 6.61 -23.99 -2.94
CA ILE A 332 7.76 -23.89 -2.04
C ILE A 332 8.83 -24.93 -2.44
N ARG A 333 8.46 -26.19 -2.67
CA ARG A 333 9.42 -27.23 -3.10
C ARG A 333 10.02 -26.92 -4.46
N ALA A 334 9.20 -26.45 -5.43
CA ALA A 334 9.64 -26.13 -6.77
C ALA A 334 10.64 -24.98 -6.82
N LEU A 335 10.47 -23.97 -5.95
CA LEU A 335 11.31 -22.77 -5.92
C LEU A 335 12.36 -22.78 -4.78
N TRP A 336 12.46 -23.86 -4.04
CA TRP A 336 13.42 -23.96 -2.95
C TRP A 336 14.87 -23.89 -3.45
N ARG A 337 15.59 -22.86 -3.02
CA ARG A 337 16.97 -22.58 -3.45
C ARG A 337 17.15 -22.40 -4.96
N ASP A 338 16.11 -21.97 -5.66
CA ASP A 338 16.17 -21.68 -7.08
C ASP A 338 16.71 -20.26 -7.34
N ALA A 339 18.04 -20.19 -7.55
CA ALA A 339 18.71 -18.93 -7.85
C ALA A 339 18.26 -18.34 -9.20
N ALA A 340 17.88 -19.17 -10.19
CA ALA A 340 17.43 -18.69 -11.49
C ALA A 340 16.06 -18.01 -11.38
N ALA A 341 15.14 -18.59 -10.59
CA ALA A 341 13.86 -17.93 -10.28
C ALA A 341 14.07 -16.64 -9.48
N GLY A 342 15.07 -16.60 -8.60
CA GLY A 342 15.47 -15.37 -7.88
C GLY A 342 16.00 -14.29 -8.81
N GLU A 343 16.82 -14.63 -9.80
CA GLU A 343 17.28 -13.69 -10.83
C GLU A 343 16.12 -13.16 -11.68
N ALA A 344 15.17 -14.02 -12.08
CA ALA A 344 13.98 -13.60 -12.82
C ALA A 344 13.14 -12.62 -11.99
N ALA A 345 12.93 -12.89 -10.69
CA ALA A 345 12.23 -11.99 -9.78
C ALA A 345 12.95 -10.63 -9.65
N LEU A 346 14.28 -10.63 -9.51
CA LEU A 346 15.11 -9.44 -9.43
C LEU A 346 15.02 -8.60 -10.71
N ALA A 347 15.05 -9.24 -11.88
CA ALA A 347 14.90 -8.56 -13.16
C ALA A 347 13.56 -7.84 -13.27
N ILE A 348 12.45 -8.51 -12.91
CA ILE A 348 11.10 -7.91 -12.89
C ILE A 348 11.04 -6.75 -11.90
N ALA A 349 11.61 -6.89 -10.70
CA ALA A 349 11.64 -5.82 -9.72
C ALA A 349 12.39 -4.59 -10.25
N ARG A 350 13.56 -4.77 -10.88
CA ARG A 350 14.34 -3.68 -11.50
C ARG A 350 13.57 -3.01 -12.63
N GLU A 351 12.98 -3.77 -13.54
CA GLU A 351 12.20 -3.26 -14.67
C GLU A 351 11.03 -2.38 -14.21
N ARG A 352 10.34 -2.77 -13.13
CA ARG A 352 9.10 -2.12 -12.71
C ARG A 352 9.26 -1.07 -11.63
N THR A 353 10.26 -1.22 -10.74
CA THR A 353 10.35 -0.43 -9.51
C THR A 353 11.66 0.31 -9.32
N ALA A 354 12.56 0.27 -10.32
CA ALA A 354 13.80 1.04 -10.28
C ALA A 354 13.50 2.55 -10.16
N PRO A 355 14.34 3.30 -9.43
CA PRO A 355 14.11 4.72 -9.17
C PRO A 355 13.82 5.53 -10.44
N ALA A 356 14.62 5.36 -11.50
CA ALA A 356 14.43 6.07 -12.76
C ALA A 356 13.06 5.76 -13.43
N VAL A 357 12.60 4.50 -13.34
CA VAL A 357 11.32 4.07 -13.93
C VAL A 357 10.14 4.72 -13.21
N VAL A 358 10.14 4.62 -11.86
CA VAL A 358 9.06 5.19 -11.05
C VAL A 358 9.08 6.72 -11.12
N ALA A 359 10.26 7.35 -11.14
CA ALA A 359 10.41 8.79 -11.28
C ALA A 359 9.86 9.30 -12.62
N ALA A 360 10.17 8.63 -13.73
CA ALA A 360 9.64 8.99 -15.05
C ALA A 360 8.10 8.92 -15.08
N ALA A 361 7.51 7.85 -14.52
CA ALA A 361 6.06 7.70 -14.43
C ALA A 361 5.41 8.78 -13.57
N LEU A 362 5.99 9.11 -12.42
CA LEU A 362 5.51 10.17 -11.54
C LEU A 362 5.63 11.56 -12.15
N ARG A 363 6.72 11.84 -12.85
CA ARG A 363 6.91 13.12 -13.58
C ARG A 363 5.74 13.33 -14.54
N GLY A 364 5.38 12.31 -15.33
CA GLY A 364 4.23 12.38 -16.23
C GLY A 364 2.91 12.69 -15.51
N VAL A 365 2.69 12.17 -14.30
CA VAL A 365 1.51 12.49 -13.49
C VAL A 365 1.54 13.94 -13.00
N TYR A 366 2.69 14.43 -12.54
CA TYR A 366 2.83 15.80 -12.05
C TYR A 366 2.69 16.82 -13.17
N ASP A 367 3.29 16.56 -14.33
CA ASP A 367 3.21 17.43 -15.51
C ASP A 367 1.77 17.53 -16.00
N ALA A 368 1.06 16.40 -16.14
CA ALA A 368 -0.35 16.39 -16.53
C ALA A 368 -1.24 17.14 -15.53
N ALA A 369 -0.98 16.99 -14.21
CA ALA A 369 -1.71 17.75 -13.19
C ALA A 369 -1.46 19.25 -13.28
N LEU A 370 -0.25 19.68 -13.67
CA LEU A 370 0.12 21.09 -13.83
C LEU A 370 -0.41 21.70 -15.13
N GLU A 371 -0.53 20.92 -16.21
CA GLU A 371 -1.00 21.37 -17.52
C GLU A 371 -2.50 21.69 -17.56
N THR A 372 -3.32 21.02 -16.75
CA THR A 372 -4.78 21.23 -16.65
C THR A 372 -5.17 22.72 -16.35
N VAL A 373 -4.21 23.58 -16.01
CA VAL A 373 -4.42 25.04 -15.81
C VAL A 373 -4.47 25.82 -17.09
N LYS A 374 -3.76 25.41 -18.15
CA LYS A 374 -3.59 26.22 -19.36
C LYS A 374 -4.86 26.30 -20.20
N GLU A 375 -5.72 25.27 -20.10
CA GLU A 375 -6.95 25.21 -20.89
C GLU A 375 -8.15 26.00 -20.29
N VAL A 376 -8.12 26.33 -18.99
CA VAL A 376 -9.23 27.05 -18.32
C VAL A 376 -9.01 28.59 -18.32
N GLY A 377 -7.86 29.06 -18.72
CA GLY A 377 -7.38 30.43 -18.50
C GLY A 377 -7.35 31.38 -19.71
N THR A 378 -8.00 31.07 -20.86
CA THR A 378 -8.14 32.04 -21.94
C THR A 378 -9.64 32.45 -22.08
N PRO A 379 -10.06 33.59 -21.51
CA PRO A 379 -11.29 34.20 -21.96
C PRO A 379 -11.04 34.61 -23.42
N GLY A 380 -11.84 34.06 -24.35
CA GLY A 380 -11.82 34.47 -25.72
C GLY A 380 -12.01 35.97 -25.78
N ASP A 381 -11.06 36.71 -26.35
CA ASP A 381 -11.26 38.08 -26.79
C ASP A 381 -12.42 38.09 -27.79
N GLY A 382 -13.61 38.44 -27.26
CA GLY A 382 -14.77 38.77 -28.07
C GLY A 382 -14.51 40.07 -28.80
N ARG A 383 -14.40 39.99 -30.09
CA ARG A 383 -14.66 41.13 -31.00
C ARG A 383 -16.16 41.22 -31.29
#